data_37b5319ffe51c603356eebcd897c0ba5
#
_entry.id   37b5319ffe51c603356eebcd897c0ba5
#
_cell.length_a   1.000
_cell.length_b   1.000
_cell.length_c   1.000
_cell.angle_alpha   90.00
_cell.angle_beta   90.00
_cell.angle_gamma   90.00
#
_symmetry.space_group_name_H-M   'P 1'
#
loop_
_entity.id
_entity.type
_entity.pdbx_description
1 polymer ?
#
loop_
_entity_poly.entity_id
_entity_poly.type
_entity_poly.pdbx_seq_one_letter_code
_entity_poly.pdbx_strand_id
1 'polypeptide(L)'
;MEVKAHQDSSSKNSQVNIFEGKVAMSRFQPIDIKPTYGRKWITNGVNNVNFKVYKDAYDDSPTNSSIINAFVNYVYGEGLIDKNGQDLSKYISQEDALLICQDYKMYGGFTAQVIWNSATNPSEKKPLKIKYIPIYKFGVNYNDNAEVDGYWYCYDWTLRGRYKAELYPIFSGEYKGNDLEILYIRRPTAEPFFPVPDYLSGIPWAFVEGDLANAGKNHFKNSLTAMTIINYNNGRIVDNEIAKQKAEEVRKKAVGTDNQSAVIVAFNESAEEAVTVDQLSPPELNQQNVFYSEEAERKLIVAHSAPPILFAGSNSGSGFSSNADEIAVATKGLYRRHINPMRGVILNGLNQVFKVIDSSIKLDFKDYKEETEITTADNTGTVELPTNASLDSKTLDAQAQLKGSVGGVQSLLEVQASYVAGTTSYESAIAILDLIFGFNREQAVRLLGNPDKTAQITTAQ
;
A
#
# COMPACT_ATOMS: atom_id res chain seq x y z
N MET A 1 -6.16 -49.38 20.48
CA MET A 1 -5.99 -49.36 21.93
C MET A 1 -7.30 -48.89 22.52
N GLU A 2 -8.09 -49.85 23.04
CA GLU A 2 -9.36 -49.58 23.70
C GLU A 2 -9.09 -49.01 25.08
N VAL A 3 -9.69 -47.90 25.42
CA VAL A 3 -9.74 -47.37 26.78
C VAL A 3 -11.10 -47.74 27.37
N LYS A 4 -11.09 -48.67 28.33
CA LYS A 4 -12.26 -49.06 29.13
C LYS A 4 -12.67 -47.90 30.03
N ALA A 5 -13.94 -47.52 29.92
CA ALA A 5 -14.59 -46.57 30.83
C ALA A 5 -14.87 -47.27 32.17
N HIS A 6 -14.38 -46.71 33.28
CA HIS A 6 -14.86 -47.01 34.64
C HIS A 6 -16.07 -46.10 34.90
N GLN A 7 -17.22 -46.74 35.14
CA GLN A 7 -18.40 -46.06 35.68
C GLN A 7 -18.22 -45.93 37.19
N ASP A 8 -18.09 -44.71 37.66
CA ASP A 8 -18.33 -44.36 39.06
C ASP A 8 -19.54 -43.46 39.15
N SER A 9 -20.51 -43.93 39.92
CA SER A 9 -21.81 -43.31 40.15
C SER A 9 -21.67 -42.19 41.17
N SER A 10 -22.29 -41.04 40.84
CA SER A 10 -22.62 -39.87 41.66
C SER A 10 -21.68 -38.66 41.53
N SER A 11 -21.79 -37.95 40.42
CA SER A 11 -21.80 -36.50 40.39
C SER A 11 -22.27 -36.09 38.98
N LYS A 12 -23.26 -35.18 38.91
CA LYS A 12 -23.67 -34.57 37.62
C LYS A 12 -22.52 -33.66 37.13
N ASN A 13 -21.54 -34.28 36.46
CA ASN A 13 -20.54 -33.51 35.71
C ASN A 13 -21.15 -33.12 34.36
N SER A 14 -21.50 -31.89 34.20
CA SER A 14 -21.72 -31.28 32.92
C SER A 14 -20.40 -31.34 32.14
N GLN A 15 -20.30 -32.26 31.17
CA GLN A 15 -19.15 -32.29 30.26
C GLN A 15 -19.24 -31.08 29.34
N VAL A 16 -18.33 -30.14 29.54
CA VAL A 16 -18.10 -29.04 28.61
C VAL A 16 -17.28 -29.61 27.45
N ASN A 17 -17.91 -29.75 26.29
CA ASN A 17 -17.21 -30.12 25.06
C ASN A 17 -16.54 -28.88 24.47
N ILE A 18 -15.22 -28.78 24.60
CA ILE A 18 -14.43 -27.72 23.96
C ILE A 18 -14.07 -28.18 22.56
N PHE A 19 -14.55 -27.48 21.56
CA PHE A 19 -14.17 -27.71 20.16
C PHE A 19 -13.07 -26.71 19.79
N GLU A 20 -11.85 -27.23 19.58
CA GLU A 20 -10.76 -26.43 19.01
C GLU A 20 -10.88 -26.38 17.49
N GLY A 21 -11.18 -25.22 16.94
CA GLY A 21 -11.10 -24.98 15.51
C GLY A 21 -9.69 -24.50 15.14
N LYS A 22 -8.93 -25.29 14.39
CA LYS A 22 -7.68 -24.83 13.78
C LYS A 22 -7.99 -24.12 12.47
N VAL A 23 -7.72 -22.83 12.39
CA VAL A 23 -7.78 -22.08 11.15
C VAL A 23 -6.43 -22.21 10.45
N ALA A 24 -6.42 -22.76 9.25
CA ALA A 24 -5.21 -22.81 8.42
C ALA A 24 -4.85 -21.40 7.96
N MET A 25 -3.74 -20.85 8.46
CA MET A 25 -3.34 -19.48 8.20
C MET A 25 -2.55 -19.26 6.90
N SER A 26 -2.16 -20.31 6.17
CA SER A 26 -1.40 -20.15 4.93
C SER A 26 -2.32 -20.13 3.72
N ARG A 27 -2.45 -18.94 3.11
CA ARG A 27 -3.14 -18.76 1.82
C ARG A 27 -2.22 -19.08 0.63
N PHE A 28 -0.92 -19.23 0.89
CA PHE A 28 0.07 -19.52 -0.14
C PHE A 28 0.08 -21.01 -0.48
N GLN A 29 -0.10 -21.31 -1.76
CA GLN A 29 0.02 -22.68 -2.26
C GLN A 29 1.31 -22.81 -3.08
N PRO A 30 2.13 -23.83 -2.86
CA PRO A 30 3.30 -24.06 -3.67
C PRO A 30 2.90 -24.28 -5.13
N ILE A 31 3.74 -23.81 -6.04
CA ILE A 31 3.54 -24.00 -7.48
C ILE A 31 3.64 -25.52 -7.75
N ASP A 32 2.59 -26.10 -8.30
CA ASP A 32 2.61 -27.48 -8.75
C ASP A 32 3.35 -27.56 -10.11
N ILE A 33 4.66 -27.83 -10.05
CA ILE A 33 5.54 -27.92 -11.22
C ILE A 33 5.30 -29.23 -11.97
N LYS A 34 4.70 -30.22 -11.31
CA LYS A 34 4.42 -31.51 -11.97
C LYS A 34 3.10 -31.40 -12.73
N PRO A 35 3.09 -31.68 -14.06
CA PRO A 35 1.83 -31.76 -14.78
C PRO A 35 0.98 -32.86 -14.13
N THR A 36 -0.16 -32.49 -13.61
CA THR A 36 -1.15 -33.46 -13.20
C THR A 36 -1.55 -34.27 -14.44
N TYR A 37 -1.53 -35.59 -14.35
CA TYR A 37 -1.86 -36.48 -15.46
C TYR A 37 -3.08 -35.98 -16.22
N GLY A 38 -2.93 -35.75 -17.52
CA GLY A 38 -3.97 -35.20 -18.40
C GLY A 38 -4.07 -33.67 -18.47
N ARG A 39 -3.26 -32.89 -17.78
CA ARG A 39 -3.18 -31.43 -17.94
C ARG A 39 -1.99 -31.01 -18.82
N LYS A 40 -2.24 -30.10 -19.75
CA LYS A 40 -1.25 -29.58 -20.69
C LYS A 40 -0.61 -28.25 -20.22
N TRP A 41 -1.03 -27.73 -19.09
CA TRP A 41 -0.58 -26.42 -18.59
C TRP A 41 -0.16 -26.46 -17.13
N ILE A 42 0.73 -25.56 -16.77
CA ILE A 42 1.11 -25.23 -15.41
C ILE A 42 0.42 -23.92 -15.03
N THR A 43 -0.15 -23.84 -13.84
CA THR A 43 -0.74 -22.63 -13.25
C THR A 43 0.04 -22.19 -12.01
N ASN A 44 -0.04 -20.91 -11.66
CA ASN A 44 0.59 -20.34 -10.46
C ASN A 44 -0.23 -20.73 -9.21
N GLY A 45 0.11 -21.86 -8.61
CA GLY A 45 -0.75 -22.55 -7.67
C GLY A 45 -1.95 -23.21 -8.38
N VAL A 46 -2.85 -23.82 -7.61
CA VAL A 46 -4.05 -24.45 -8.18
C VAL A 46 -4.95 -23.38 -8.80
N ASN A 47 -5.19 -23.47 -10.11
CA ASN A 47 -6.06 -22.52 -10.83
C ASN A 47 -5.61 -21.04 -10.73
N ASN A 48 -4.29 -20.78 -10.72
CA ASN A 48 -3.73 -19.43 -10.58
C ASN A 48 -4.06 -18.74 -9.24
N VAL A 49 -4.28 -19.51 -8.17
CA VAL A 49 -4.69 -18.98 -6.87
C VAL A 49 -3.68 -18.00 -6.27
N ASN A 50 -2.37 -18.14 -6.56
CA ASN A 50 -1.36 -17.23 -6.02
C ASN A 50 -1.56 -15.79 -6.56
N PHE A 51 -1.94 -15.63 -7.82
CA PHE A 51 -2.30 -14.31 -8.34
C PHE A 51 -3.52 -13.71 -7.63
N LYS A 52 -4.50 -14.57 -7.28
CA LYS A 52 -5.65 -14.13 -6.48
C LYS A 52 -5.22 -13.67 -5.08
N VAL A 53 -4.28 -14.38 -4.44
CA VAL A 53 -3.73 -13.96 -3.13
C VAL A 53 -3.10 -12.56 -3.20
N TYR A 54 -2.35 -12.27 -4.27
CA TYR A 54 -1.77 -10.92 -4.47
C TYR A 54 -2.85 -9.86 -4.64
N LYS A 55 -3.89 -10.19 -5.41
CA LYS A 55 -5.03 -9.28 -5.60
C LYS A 55 -5.82 -9.07 -4.31
N ASP A 56 -6.12 -10.13 -3.57
CA ASP A 56 -6.82 -10.06 -2.28
C ASP A 56 -6.02 -9.17 -1.30
N ALA A 57 -4.69 -9.33 -1.23
CA ALA A 57 -3.83 -8.48 -0.40
C ALA A 57 -3.84 -7.00 -0.82
N TYR A 58 -4.03 -6.72 -2.11
CA TYR A 58 -4.23 -5.36 -2.61
C TYR A 58 -5.60 -4.80 -2.23
N ASP A 59 -6.67 -5.61 -2.38
CA ASP A 59 -8.04 -5.19 -2.11
C ASP A 59 -8.32 -5.03 -0.60
N ASP A 60 -7.72 -5.87 0.25
CA ASP A 60 -7.99 -5.93 1.69
C ASP A 60 -7.17 -4.90 2.51
N SER A 61 -6.04 -4.42 1.98
CA SER A 61 -5.13 -3.54 2.71
C SER A 61 -5.01 -2.16 2.06
N PRO A 62 -5.52 -1.09 2.70
CA PRO A 62 -5.40 0.27 2.20
C PRO A 62 -3.94 0.74 2.13
N THR A 63 -3.10 0.36 3.08
CA THR A 63 -1.66 0.70 3.05
C THR A 63 -0.96 0.03 1.87
N ASN A 64 -1.17 -1.27 1.67
CA ASN A 64 -0.57 -2.01 0.57
C ASN A 64 -1.01 -1.46 -0.80
N SER A 65 -2.32 -1.20 -0.97
CA SER A 65 -2.85 -0.66 -2.22
C SER A 65 -2.34 0.76 -2.50
N SER A 66 -2.25 1.61 -1.48
CA SER A 66 -1.72 2.97 -1.60
C SER A 66 -0.26 2.98 -2.05
N ILE A 67 0.58 2.14 -1.45
CA ILE A 67 2.00 2.03 -1.83
C ILE A 67 2.12 1.49 -3.26
N ILE A 68 1.38 0.44 -3.63
CA ILE A 68 1.40 -0.11 -4.98
C ILE A 68 1.02 0.96 -6.00
N ASN A 69 -0.09 1.69 -5.78
CA ASN A 69 -0.57 2.74 -6.68
C ASN A 69 0.44 3.89 -6.81
N ALA A 70 1.07 4.30 -5.71
CA ALA A 70 2.11 5.31 -5.75
C ALA A 70 3.33 4.86 -6.59
N PHE A 71 3.80 3.62 -6.40
CA PHE A 71 4.88 3.07 -7.24
C PHE A 71 4.49 2.99 -8.71
N VAL A 72 3.26 2.59 -9.02
CA VAL A 72 2.74 2.56 -10.40
C VAL A 72 2.79 3.96 -11.02
N ASN A 73 2.34 4.98 -10.27
CA ASN A 73 2.38 6.36 -10.72
C ASN A 73 3.81 6.85 -10.95
N TYR A 74 4.75 6.54 -10.05
CA TYR A 74 6.17 6.88 -10.26
C TYR A 74 6.79 6.14 -11.45
N VAL A 75 6.44 4.88 -11.69
CA VAL A 75 6.94 4.12 -12.84
C VAL A 75 6.37 4.67 -14.13
N TYR A 76 5.07 4.91 -14.19
CA TYR A 76 4.37 5.38 -15.39
C TYR A 76 4.68 6.86 -15.70
N GLY A 77 4.77 7.71 -14.67
CA GLY A 77 4.97 9.15 -14.83
C GLY A 77 3.86 9.81 -15.66
N GLU A 78 4.23 10.67 -16.61
CA GLU A 78 3.29 11.31 -17.56
C GLU A 78 2.97 10.41 -18.78
N GLY A 79 3.47 9.18 -18.82
CA GLY A 79 3.16 8.21 -19.87
C GLY A 79 4.35 7.63 -20.61
N LEU A 80 4.03 6.65 -21.46
CA LEU A 80 5.02 6.01 -22.35
C LEU A 80 5.23 6.90 -23.59
N ILE A 81 6.48 7.22 -23.88
CA ILE A 81 6.89 8.08 -24.99
C ILE A 81 8.02 7.45 -25.83
N ASP A 82 8.15 7.93 -27.05
CA ASP A 82 9.39 7.79 -27.83
C ASP A 82 10.26 9.03 -27.63
N LYS A 83 11.53 8.84 -27.29
CA LYS A 83 12.52 9.94 -27.17
C LYS A 83 12.72 10.73 -28.48
N ASN A 84 12.46 10.11 -29.62
CA ASN A 84 12.54 10.73 -30.93
C ASN A 84 11.26 11.45 -31.35
N GLY A 85 10.23 11.44 -30.47
CA GLY A 85 8.98 12.20 -30.68
C GLY A 85 7.95 11.53 -31.60
N GLN A 86 8.11 10.24 -31.91
CA GLN A 86 7.09 9.50 -32.68
C GLN A 86 5.86 9.23 -31.82
N ASP A 87 4.67 9.32 -32.41
CA ASP A 87 3.43 8.97 -31.76
C ASP A 87 3.28 7.45 -31.60
N LEU A 88 3.26 6.98 -30.36
CA LEU A 88 3.12 5.57 -30.01
C LEU A 88 1.65 5.12 -29.91
N SER A 89 0.68 6.03 -29.91
CA SER A 89 -0.75 5.74 -29.70
C SER A 89 -1.33 4.76 -30.73
N LYS A 90 -0.76 4.75 -31.92
CA LYS A 90 -1.12 3.81 -32.99
C LYS A 90 -0.77 2.35 -32.67
N TYR A 91 0.22 2.11 -31.82
CA TYR A 91 0.70 0.78 -31.45
C TYR A 91 0.24 0.32 -30.09
N ILE A 92 0.25 1.21 -29.08
CA ILE A 92 -0.14 0.93 -27.70
C ILE A 92 -0.87 2.14 -27.13
N SER A 93 -1.99 1.92 -26.43
CA SER A 93 -2.67 3.00 -25.71
C SER A 93 -1.95 3.36 -24.41
N GLN A 94 -2.11 4.59 -23.94
CA GLN A 94 -1.57 4.99 -22.63
C GLN A 94 -2.22 4.21 -21.48
N GLU A 95 -3.50 3.82 -21.63
CA GLU A 95 -4.21 2.95 -20.68
C GLU A 95 -3.55 1.56 -20.60
N ASP A 96 -3.26 0.93 -21.77
CA ASP A 96 -2.57 -0.36 -21.79
C ASP A 96 -1.18 -0.26 -21.14
N ALA A 97 -0.45 0.83 -21.38
CA ALA A 97 0.86 1.07 -20.77
C ALA A 97 0.77 1.25 -19.25
N LEU A 98 -0.24 1.94 -18.73
CA LEU A 98 -0.49 2.07 -17.29
C LEU A 98 -0.83 0.73 -16.65
N LEU A 99 -1.70 -0.06 -17.27
CA LEU A 99 -2.09 -1.40 -16.78
C LEU A 99 -0.90 -2.38 -16.80
N ILE A 100 0.02 -2.25 -17.74
CA ILE A 100 1.30 -2.99 -17.77
C ILE A 100 2.14 -2.62 -16.53
N CYS A 101 2.25 -1.34 -16.19
CA CYS A 101 2.97 -0.90 -15.00
C CYS A 101 2.31 -1.42 -13.71
N GLN A 102 0.97 -1.45 -13.68
CA GLN A 102 0.20 -1.97 -12.54
C GLN A 102 0.42 -3.48 -12.34
N ASP A 103 0.27 -4.28 -13.40
CA ASP A 103 0.53 -5.73 -13.33
C ASP A 103 1.97 -6.02 -12.91
N TYR A 104 2.93 -5.26 -13.46
CA TYR A 104 4.33 -5.44 -13.11
C TYR A 104 4.59 -5.20 -11.61
N LYS A 105 4.02 -4.15 -11.02
CA LYS A 105 4.18 -3.88 -9.58
C LYS A 105 3.39 -4.87 -8.73
N MET A 106 2.15 -5.18 -9.12
CA MET A 106 1.25 -6.02 -8.34
C MET A 106 1.67 -7.50 -8.35
N TYR A 107 2.10 -8.01 -9.51
CA TYR A 107 2.37 -9.44 -9.70
C TYR A 107 3.86 -9.76 -9.96
N GLY A 108 4.69 -8.75 -10.19
CA GLY A 108 6.10 -8.93 -10.54
C GLY A 108 6.34 -9.22 -12.02
N GLY A 109 5.34 -9.01 -12.87
CA GLY A 109 5.42 -9.21 -14.31
C GLY A 109 4.17 -8.76 -15.03
N PHE A 110 4.19 -8.72 -16.33
CA PHE A 110 3.05 -8.34 -17.15
C PHE A 110 2.95 -9.18 -18.42
N THR A 111 1.79 -9.16 -19.04
CA THR A 111 1.54 -9.77 -20.35
C THR A 111 0.90 -8.78 -21.30
N ALA A 112 1.26 -8.92 -22.59
CA ALA A 112 0.61 -8.17 -23.65
C ALA A 112 0.41 -9.07 -24.87
N GLN A 113 -0.69 -8.88 -25.57
CA GLN A 113 -0.98 -9.49 -26.85
C GLN A 113 -0.34 -8.65 -27.95
N VAL A 114 0.45 -9.28 -28.78
CA VAL A 114 1.01 -8.70 -29.98
C VAL A 114 0.18 -9.14 -31.17
N ILE A 115 -0.39 -8.19 -31.88
CA ILE A 115 -1.26 -8.41 -33.04
C ILE A 115 -0.45 -8.04 -34.29
N TRP A 116 -0.32 -8.97 -35.22
CA TRP A 116 0.36 -8.75 -36.48
C TRP A 116 -0.56 -8.13 -37.55
N ASN A 117 0.03 -7.43 -38.51
CA ASN A 117 -0.74 -6.85 -39.63
C ASN A 117 -1.24 -7.95 -40.59
N SER A 118 -2.21 -7.58 -41.44
CA SER A 118 -2.86 -8.50 -42.39
C SER A 118 -2.07 -8.66 -43.70
N ALA A 119 -0.77 -8.26 -43.77
CA ALA A 119 0.02 -8.39 -44.98
C ALA A 119 0.06 -9.85 -45.48
N THR A 120 -0.11 -10.07 -46.78
CA THR A 120 -0.10 -11.41 -47.40
C THR A 120 1.32 -11.96 -47.46
N ASN A 121 2.29 -11.08 -47.68
CA ASN A 121 3.70 -11.45 -47.75
C ASN A 121 4.30 -11.57 -46.37
N PRO A 122 4.84 -12.71 -45.94
CA PRO A 122 5.47 -12.87 -44.64
C PRO A 122 6.61 -11.87 -44.36
N SER A 123 7.33 -11.40 -45.34
CA SER A 123 8.41 -10.40 -45.20
C SER A 123 7.88 -8.99 -44.84
N GLU A 124 6.59 -8.71 -45.07
CA GLU A 124 5.94 -7.45 -44.79
C GLU A 124 5.13 -7.50 -43.48
N LYS A 125 5.08 -8.66 -42.83
CA LYS A 125 4.45 -8.84 -41.53
C LYS A 125 5.20 -8.06 -40.45
N LYS A 126 4.48 -7.20 -39.78
CA LYS A 126 4.98 -6.41 -38.63
C LYS A 126 3.90 -6.36 -37.52
N PRO A 127 4.30 -6.26 -36.27
CA PRO A 127 3.35 -5.99 -35.22
C PRO A 127 2.58 -4.68 -35.49
N LEU A 128 1.26 -4.78 -35.50
CA LEU A 128 0.36 -3.64 -35.73
C LEU A 128 -0.07 -2.99 -34.42
N LYS A 129 -0.34 -3.81 -33.41
CA LYS A 129 -0.87 -3.34 -32.13
C LYS A 129 -0.39 -4.22 -30.99
N ILE A 130 -0.15 -3.57 -29.85
CA ILE A 130 0.11 -4.19 -28.55
C ILE A 130 -1.07 -3.90 -27.68
N LYS A 131 -1.65 -4.93 -27.04
CA LYS A 131 -2.79 -4.78 -26.14
C LYS A 131 -2.50 -5.49 -24.82
N TYR A 132 -2.75 -4.81 -23.72
CA TYR A 132 -2.66 -5.39 -22.37
C TYR A 132 -3.66 -6.54 -22.20
N ILE A 133 -3.21 -7.62 -21.57
CA ILE A 133 -4.06 -8.70 -21.06
C ILE A 133 -3.56 -9.07 -19.66
N PRO A 134 -4.45 -9.21 -18.66
CA PRO A 134 -4.04 -9.52 -17.30
C PRO A 134 -3.23 -10.81 -17.18
N ILE A 135 -2.09 -10.73 -16.50
CA ILE A 135 -1.14 -11.85 -16.37
C ILE A 135 -1.74 -13.07 -15.65
N TYR A 136 -2.67 -12.87 -14.73
CA TYR A 136 -3.32 -13.95 -13.98
C TYR A 136 -4.24 -14.84 -14.84
N LYS A 137 -4.53 -14.44 -16.08
CA LYS A 137 -5.30 -15.24 -17.03
C LYS A 137 -4.45 -16.27 -17.77
N PHE A 138 -3.14 -16.26 -17.57
CA PHE A 138 -2.24 -17.16 -18.29
C PHE A 138 -1.71 -18.30 -17.42
N GLY A 139 -1.66 -19.48 -18.00
CA GLY A 139 -0.88 -20.62 -17.58
C GLY A 139 0.26 -20.85 -18.56
N VAL A 140 1.28 -21.59 -18.15
CA VAL A 140 2.47 -21.85 -18.93
C VAL A 140 2.38 -23.20 -19.64
N ASN A 141 2.71 -23.25 -20.92
CA ASN A 141 3.04 -24.47 -21.65
C ASN A 141 4.56 -24.62 -21.74
N TYR A 142 5.06 -25.83 -21.64
CA TYR A 142 6.48 -26.11 -21.75
C TYR A 142 6.72 -27.37 -22.58
N ASN A 143 7.86 -27.40 -23.25
CA ASN A 143 8.30 -28.53 -24.06
C ASN A 143 9.02 -29.60 -23.20
N ASP A 144 9.42 -30.70 -23.85
CA ASP A 144 10.12 -31.82 -23.19
C ASP A 144 11.49 -31.42 -22.59
N ASN A 145 12.05 -30.28 -23.05
CA ASN A 145 13.29 -29.70 -22.53
C ASN A 145 13.08 -28.77 -21.31
N ALA A 146 11.87 -28.71 -20.80
CA ALA A 146 11.46 -27.78 -19.74
C ALA A 146 11.56 -26.29 -20.11
N GLU A 147 11.54 -25.96 -21.40
CA GLU A 147 11.50 -24.60 -21.89
C GLU A 147 10.05 -24.19 -22.16
N VAL A 148 9.73 -22.94 -21.87
CA VAL A 148 8.39 -22.39 -22.13
C VAL A 148 8.24 -22.19 -23.65
N ASP A 149 7.22 -22.82 -24.24
CA ASP A 149 6.95 -22.76 -25.67
C ASP A 149 5.59 -22.15 -26.02
N GLY A 150 4.80 -21.79 -25.02
CA GLY A 150 3.51 -21.13 -25.20
C GLY A 150 2.85 -20.73 -23.91
N TYR A 151 1.73 -20.04 -24.04
CA TYR A 151 0.92 -19.62 -22.92
C TYR A 151 -0.55 -20.00 -23.11
N TRP A 152 -1.11 -20.66 -22.11
CA TRP A 152 -2.53 -21.02 -22.08
C TRP A 152 -3.33 -19.87 -21.51
N TYR A 153 -4.16 -19.25 -22.31
CA TYR A 153 -5.14 -18.25 -21.86
C TYR A 153 -6.42 -18.93 -21.39
N CYS A 154 -6.92 -18.56 -20.23
CA CYS A 154 -8.26 -18.93 -19.75
C CYS A 154 -8.92 -17.72 -19.10
N TYR A 155 -10.16 -17.44 -19.46
CA TYR A 155 -10.92 -16.33 -18.90
C TYR A 155 -11.04 -16.46 -17.38
N ASP A 156 -11.34 -17.67 -16.89
CA ASP A 156 -11.42 -18.00 -15.48
C ASP A 156 -10.95 -19.45 -15.25
N TRP A 157 -9.81 -19.57 -14.58
CA TRP A 157 -9.18 -20.86 -14.26
C TRP A 157 -9.99 -21.71 -13.28
N THR A 158 -10.89 -21.10 -12.48
CA THR A 158 -11.75 -21.82 -11.54
C THR A 158 -12.96 -22.44 -12.26
N LEU A 159 -13.40 -21.86 -13.37
CA LEU A 159 -14.57 -22.27 -14.17
C LEU A 159 -14.18 -22.86 -15.52
N ARG A 160 -13.11 -23.66 -15.58
CA ARG A 160 -12.59 -24.27 -16.81
C ARG A 160 -13.61 -25.17 -17.54
N GLY A 161 -14.59 -25.71 -16.86
CA GLY A 161 -15.68 -26.42 -17.48
C GLY A 161 -16.53 -25.55 -18.40
N ARG A 162 -16.61 -24.24 -18.08
CA ARG A 162 -17.35 -23.21 -18.84
C ARG A 162 -16.45 -22.48 -19.84
N TYR A 163 -15.22 -22.14 -19.41
CA TYR A 163 -14.25 -21.41 -20.23
C TYR A 163 -13.09 -22.33 -20.60
N LYS A 164 -12.97 -22.63 -21.89
CA LYS A 164 -11.87 -23.46 -22.42
C LYS A 164 -10.58 -22.67 -22.44
N ALA A 165 -9.51 -23.32 -22.05
CA ALA A 165 -8.17 -22.73 -22.19
C ALA A 165 -7.71 -22.84 -23.65
N GLU A 166 -7.10 -21.79 -24.18
CA GLU A 166 -6.56 -21.68 -25.53
C GLU A 166 -5.05 -21.43 -25.46
N LEU A 167 -4.31 -22.13 -26.32
CA LEU A 167 -2.85 -21.99 -26.38
C LEU A 167 -2.48 -20.91 -27.39
N TYR A 168 -1.66 -19.97 -26.95
CA TYR A 168 -1.07 -18.93 -27.77
C TYR A 168 0.45 -19.06 -27.80
N PRO A 169 1.09 -18.82 -28.96
CA PRO A 169 2.53 -18.84 -29.09
C PRO A 169 3.19 -17.64 -28.40
N ILE A 170 4.47 -17.82 -28.04
CA ILE A 170 5.32 -16.76 -27.52
C ILE A 170 5.69 -15.81 -28.64
N PHE A 171 5.68 -14.51 -28.35
CA PHE A 171 6.28 -13.51 -29.22
C PHE A 171 7.79 -13.74 -29.34
N SER A 172 8.25 -14.06 -30.56
CA SER A 172 9.66 -14.39 -30.83
C SER A 172 10.40 -13.30 -31.59
N GLY A 173 9.73 -12.24 -32.01
CA GLY A 173 10.28 -11.20 -32.86
C GLY A 173 10.22 -11.51 -34.35
N GLU A 174 9.85 -12.72 -34.75
CA GLU A 174 9.66 -13.16 -36.09
C GLU A 174 8.27 -13.74 -36.30
N TYR A 175 7.63 -13.41 -37.42
CA TYR A 175 6.33 -13.96 -37.76
C TYR A 175 6.42 -15.45 -38.09
N LYS A 176 5.74 -16.29 -37.31
CA LYS A 176 5.73 -17.76 -37.45
C LYS A 176 4.37 -18.32 -37.88
N GLY A 177 3.55 -17.52 -38.57
CA GLY A 177 2.26 -17.95 -39.08
C GLY A 177 1.07 -17.72 -38.11
N ASN A 178 1.29 -17.09 -36.97
CA ASN A 178 0.26 -16.74 -36.02
C ASN A 178 0.06 -15.22 -35.98
N ASP A 179 -1.13 -14.76 -36.21
CA ASP A 179 -1.45 -13.33 -36.18
C ASP A 179 -1.56 -12.76 -34.74
N LEU A 180 -1.62 -13.63 -33.72
CA LEU A 180 -1.69 -13.29 -32.31
C LEU A 180 -0.59 -14.04 -31.55
N GLU A 181 0.27 -13.30 -30.88
CA GLU A 181 1.34 -13.84 -30.05
C GLU A 181 1.34 -13.16 -28.68
N ILE A 182 1.89 -13.82 -27.66
CA ILE A 182 1.93 -13.31 -26.28
C ILE A 182 3.34 -12.90 -25.93
N LEU A 183 3.50 -11.64 -25.56
CA LEU A 183 4.65 -11.12 -24.85
C LEU A 183 4.42 -11.33 -23.36
N TYR A 184 5.25 -12.14 -22.72
CA TYR A 184 5.20 -12.43 -21.29
C TYR A 184 6.51 -12.02 -20.64
N ILE A 185 6.46 -10.98 -19.84
CA ILE A 185 7.65 -10.41 -19.18
C ILE A 185 7.49 -10.58 -17.68
N ARG A 186 8.54 -11.05 -17.04
CA ARG A 186 8.61 -11.21 -15.58
C ARG A 186 9.86 -10.57 -15.00
N ARG A 187 9.78 -10.14 -13.78
CA ARG A 187 10.95 -9.75 -13.00
C ARG A 187 11.91 -10.96 -12.89
N PRO A 188 13.20 -10.78 -13.09
CA PRO A 188 14.17 -11.85 -12.87
C PRO A 188 14.13 -12.32 -11.41
N THR A 189 13.78 -13.58 -11.21
CA THR A 189 13.74 -14.27 -9.91
C THR A 189 14.16 -15.70 -10.08
N ALA A 190 14.44 -16.41 -9.00
CA ALA A 190 14.76 -17.84 -9.03
C ALA A 190 13.55 -18.70 -9.44
N GLU A 191 12.33 -18.17 -9.38
CA GLU A 191 11.13 -18.89 -9.84
C GLU A 191 11.14 -19.09 -11.35
N PRO A 192 10.98 -20.33 -11.86
CA PRO A 192 11.23 -20.63 -13.26
C PRO A 192 10.11 -20.14 -14.19
N PHE A 193 8.85 -20.14 -13.78
CA PHE A 193 7.72 -19.95 -14.70
C PHE A 193 6.90 -18.70 -14.42
N PHE A 194 6.65 -18.38 -13.14
CA PHE A 194 5.75 -17.30 -12.77
C PHE A 194 6.48 -16.14 -12.11
N PRO A 195 5.97 -14.93 -12.32
CA PRO A 195 6.52 -13.77 -11.64
C PRO A 195 6.15 -13.77 -10.16
N VAL A 196 7.00 -13.15 -9.37
CA VAL A 196 6.84 -12.96 -7.93
C VAL A 196 6.96 -11.47 -7.62
N PRO A 197 5.99 -10.87 -6.92
CA PRO A 197 6.06 -9.46 -6.57
C PRO A 197 7.24 -9.20 -5.60
N ASP A 198 7.76 -7.99 -5.64
CA ASP A 198 8.89 -7.57 -4.81
C ASP A 198 8.53 -7.47 -3.32
N TYR A 199 7.26 -7.26 -3.02
CA TYR A 199 6.71 -7.13 -1.66
C TYR A 199 6.09 -8.42 -1.11
N LEU A 200 6.38 -9.58 -1.67
CA LEU A 200 5.81 -10.86 -1.27
C LEU A 200 5.82 -11.11 0.24
N SER A 201 6.92 -10.73 0.91
CA SER A 201 7.06 -10.86 2.37
C SER A 201 6.10 -9.98 3.18
N GLY A 202 5.54 -8.95 2.56
CA GLY A 202 4.56 -8.04 3.18
C GLY A 202 3.12 -8.56 3.12
N ILE A 203 2.81 -9.52 2.25
CA ILE A 203 1.44 -10.01 2.05
C ILE A 203 0.74 -10.47 3.34
N PRO A 204 1.40 -11.21 4.26
CA PRO A 204 0.77 -11.55 5.54
C PRO A 204 0.32 -10.32 6.34
N TRP A 205 1.08 -9.22 6.29
CA TRP A 205 0.75 -7.98 6.98
C TRP A 205 -0.41 -7.21 6.32
N ALA A 206 -0.53 -7.30 4.99
CA ALA A 206 -1.70 -6.78 4.28
C ALA A 206 -2.99 -7.48 4.73
N PHE A 207 -2.94 -8.81 4.95
CA PHE A 207 -4.09 -9.54 5.49
C PHE A 207 -4.37 -9.22 6.95
N VAL A 208 -3.33 -8.99 7.78
CA VAL A 208 -3.51 -8.53 9.17
C VAL A 208 -4.26 -7.20 9.20
N GLU A 209 -3.91 -6.24 8.33
CA GLU A 209 -4.62 -4.97 8.23
C GLU A 209 -6.09 -5.16 7.84
N GLY A 210 -6.38 -6.01 6.84
CA GLY A 210 -7.74 -6.36 6.44
C GLY A 210 -8.54 -7.07 7.54
N ASP A 211 -7.91 -8.00 8.26
CA ASP A 211 -8.54 -8.72 9.36
C ASP A 211 -8.83 -7.78 10.55
N LEU A 212 -7.96 -6.82 10.86
CA LEU A 212 -8.20 -5.78 11.85
C LEU A 212 -9.38 -4.89 11.47
N ALA A 213 -9.48 -4.48 10.21
CA ALA A 213 -10.62 -3.71 9.71
C ALA A 213 -11.93 -4.50 9.83
N ASN A 214 -11.92 -5.80 9.51
CA ASN A 214 -13.07 -6.68 9.66
C ASN A 214 -13.44 -6.92 11.12
N ALA A 215 -12.46 -7.11 12.01
CA ALA A 215 -12.66 -7.22 13.45
C ALA A 215 -13.27 -5.94 14.02
N GLY A 216 -12.75 -4.78 13.64
CA GLY A 216 -13.29 -3.47 14.01
C GLY A 216 -14.74 -3.29 13.55
N LYS A 217 -15.05 -3.64 12.31
CA LYS A 217 -16.40 -3.60 11.75
C LYS A 217 -17.37 -4.53 12.50
N ASN A 218 -16.92 -5.73 12.87
CA ASN A 218 -17.70 -6.67 13.63
C ASN A 218 -17.89 -6.20 15.08
N HIS A 219 -16.82 -5.67 15.70
CA HIS A 219 -16.88 -5.05 17.01
C HIS A 219 -17.88 -3.88 17.02
N PHE A 220 -17.79 -2.99 16.03
CA PHE A 220 -18.72 -1.88 15.89
C PHE A 220 -20.17 -2.33 15.75
N LYS A 221 -20.43 -3.37 14.94
CA LYS A 221 -21.76 -3.95 14.79
C LYS A 221 -22.28 -4.60 16.08
N ASN A 222 -21.39 -5.26 16.83
CA ASN A 222 -21.77 -6.04 18.00
C ASN A 222 -21.68 -5.24 19.32
N SER A 223 -20.80 -4.24 19.42
CA SER A 223 -20.59 -3.46 20.65
C SER A 223 -21.56 -2.28 20.80
N LEU A 224 -22.15 -1.81 19.68
CA LEU A 224 -23.27 -0.87 19.73
C LEU A 224 -24.55 -1.58 20.17
N THR A 225 -24.55 -2.90 20.19
CA THR A 225 -25.64 -3.70 20.75
C THR A 225 -25.28 -4.08 22.18
N ALA A 226 -25.79 -3.32 23.14
CA ALA A 226 -25.78 -3.76 24.53
C ALA A 226 -26.39 -5.17 24.57
N MET A 227 -25.58 -6.17 24.94
CA MET A 227 -26.09 -7.53 25.12
C MET A 227 -26.99 -7.51 26.33
N THR A 228 -28.29 -7.52 26.09
CA THR A 228 -29.31 -7.56 27.16
C THR A 228 -29.69 -9.01 27.41
N ILE A 229 -29.44 -9.50 28.62
CA ILE A 229 -29.91 -10.82 29.03
C ILE A 229 -31.17 -10.61 29.81
N ILE A 230 -32.25 -11.21 29.35
CA ILE A 230 -33.55 -11.22 30.06
C ILE A 230 -33.73 -12.61 30.65
N ASN A 231 -33.58 -12.69 31.97
CA ASN A 231 -33.85 -13.93 32.70
C ASN A 231 -35.30 -13.98 33.14
N TYR A 232 -36.03 -14.99 32.68
CA TYR A 232 -37.38 -15.30 33.17
C TYR A 232 -37.29 -16.41 34.21
N ASN A 233 -37.53 -16.08 35.50
CA ASN A 233 -37.41 -17.01 36.63
C ASN A 233 -38.79 -17.56 37.05
N ASN A 234 -39.71 -17.76 36.11
CA ASN A 234 -41.09 -18.17 36.35
C ASN A 234 -41.36 -19.66 36.05
N GLY A 235 -40.31 -20.48 36.10
CA GLY A 235 -40.38 -21.91 35.78
C GLY A 235 -39.95 -22.22 34.37
N ARG A 236 -39.37 -23.41 34.22
CA ARG A 236 -38.85 -23.91 32.95
C ARG A 236 -39.99 -24.22 31.97
N ILE A 237 -39.97 -23.63 30.79
CA ILE A 237 -40.90 -23.96 29.73
C ILE A 237 -40.48 -25.30 29.11
N VAL A 238 -41.28 -26.36 29.35
CA VAL A 238 -40.99 -27.73 28.90
C VAL A 238 -41.12 -27.86 27.39
N ASP A 239 -41.96 -27.05 26.76
CA ASP A 239 -42.18 -27.05 25.33
C ASP A 239 -41.25 -26.06 24.62
N ASN A 240 -40.32 -26.63 23.81
CA ASN A 240 -39.33 -25.84 23.08
C ASN A 240 -39.95 -24.89 22.04
N GLU A 241 -41.09 -25.19 21.48
CA GLU A 241 -41.77 -24.34 20.49
C GLU A 241 -42.39 -23.12 21.17
N ILE A 242 -43.00 -23.30 22.34
CA ILE A 242 -43.55 -22.20 23.15
C ILE A 242 -42.42 -21.31 23.68
N ALA A 243 -41.31 -21.92 24.08
CA ALA A 243 -40.11 -21.17 24.54
C ALA A 243 -39.53 -20.29 23.40
N LYS A 244 -39.41 -20.83 22.17
CA LYS A 244 -38.96 -20.08 21.00
C LYS A 244 -39.91 -18.93 20.64
N GLN A 245 -41.21 -19.18 20.63
CA GLN A 245 -42.20 -18.14 20.31
C GLN A 245 -42.18 -17.01 21.32
N LYS A 246 -42.07 -17.29 22.63
CA LYS A 246 -41.94 -16.28 23.66
C LYS A 246 -40.60 -15.53 23.57
N ALA A 247 -39.52 -16.23 23.31
CA ALA A 247 -38.22 -15.60 23.13
C ALA A 247 -38.22 -14.65 21.91
N GLU A 248 -38.83 -15.04 20.78
CA GLU A 248 -39.01 -14.17 19.63
C GLU A 248 -39.93 -12.97 19.90
N GLU A 249 -41.01 -13.15 20.66
CA GLU A 249 -41.91 -12.07 21.03
C GLU A 249 -41.21 -11.03 21.91
N VAL A 250 -40.45 -11.48 22.92
CA VAL A 250 -39.64 -10.62 23.78
C VAL A 250 -38.56 -9.90 22.96
N ARG A 251 -37.90 -10.63 22.09
CA ARG A 251 -36.89 -10.07 21.16
C ARG A 251 -37.50 -8.98 20.27
N LYS A 252 -38.68 -9.20 19.70
CA LYS A 252 -39.37 -8.20 18.85
C LYS A 252 -39.80 -6.96 19.68
N LYS A 253 -40.12 -7.11 20.96
CA LYS A 253 -40.47 -5.98 21.85
C LYS A 253 -39.25 -5.24 22.36
N ALA A 254 -38.12 -5.93 22.56
CA ALA A 254 -36.90 -5.36 23.11
C ALA A 254 -36.00 -4.71 22.03
N VAL A 255 -36.12 -5.16 20.78
CA VAL A 255 -35.33 -4.65 19.64
C VAL A 255 -36.25 -3.75 18.81
N GLY A 256 -35.97 -2.43 18.83
CA GLY A 256 -36.59 -1.49 17.89
C GLY A 256 -36.32 -1.88 16.44
N THR A 257 -36.89 -1.14 15.49
CA THR A 257 -36.90 -1.40 14.03
C THR A 257 -35.51 -1.58 13.38
N ASP A 258 -34.43 -1.26 14.06
CA ASP A 258 -33.04 -1.46 13.59
C ASP A 258 -32.39 -2.56 14.43
N ASN A 259 -32.34 -3.74 13.94
CA ASN A 259 -31.74 -5.00 14.44
C ASN A 259 -30.35 -4.90 15.17
N GLN A 260 -30.16 -3.93 16.03
CA GLN A 260 -28.83 -3.59 16.60
C GLN A 260 -28.58 -4.12 18.01
N SER A 261 -29.55 -4.77 18.69
CA SER A 261 -29.34 -5.29 20.03
C SER A 261 -29.44 -6.81 20.09
N ALA A 262 -28.36 -7.48 20.53
CA ALA A 262 -28.41 -8.90 20.80
C ALA A 262 -29.14 -9.12 22.15
N VAL A 263 -30.39 -9.62 22.11
CA VAL A 263 -31.14 -9.98 23.28
C VAL A 263 -31.13 -11.50 23.44
N ILE A 264 -30.57 -11.95 24.55
CA ILE A 264 -30.60 -13.36 24.97
C ILE A 264 -31.74 -13.50 25.98
N VAL A 265 -32.68 -14.39 25.71
CA VAL A 265 -33.78 -14.70 26.63
C VAL A 265 -33.51 -16.09 27.21
N ALA A 266 -33.38 -16.13 28.55
CA ALA A 266 -33.21 -17.36 29.30
C ALA A 266 -34.45 -17.63 30.17
N PHE A 267 -34.92 -18.87 30.20
CA PHE A 267 -36.01 -19.32 31.06
C PHE A 267 -35.44 -20.26 32.15
N ASN A 268 -35.50 -19.84 33.40
CA ASN A 268 -34.90 -20.52 34.55
C ASN A 268 -35.98 -20.96 35.52
N GLU A 269 -35.72 -21.99 36.31
CA GLU A 269 -36.68 -22.44 37.34
C GLU A 269 -36.67 -21.51 38.56
N SER A 270 -35.53 -20.93 38.87
CA SER A 270 -35.36 -20.00 39.98
C SER A 270 -34.38 -18.88 39.64
N ALA A 271 -34.30 -17.85 40.50
CA ALA A 271 -33.33 -16.78 40.38
C ALA A 271 -31.86 -17.26 40.59
N GLU A 272 -31.69 -18.37 41.31
CA GLU A 272 -30.38 -18.96 41.59
C GLU A 272 -29.78 -19.69 40.35
N GLU A 273 -30.63 -20.10 39.42
CA GLU A 273 -30.25 -20.71 38.14
C GLU A 273 -30.17 -19.68 36.98
N ALA A 274 -30.23 -18.40 37.31
CA ALA A 274 -30.16 -17.36 36.30
C ALA A 274 -28.84 -17.40 35.54
N VAL A 275 -28.93 -17.27 34.22
CA VAL A 275 -27.72 -17.22 33.34
C VAL A 275 -26.93 -15.98 33.71
N THR A 276 -25.72 -16.17 34.21
CA THR A 276 -24.73 -15.12 34.41
C THR A 276 -23.76 -15.15 33.27
N VAL A 277 -23.41 -13.99 32.72
CA VAL A 277 -22.36 -13.87 31.73
C VAL A 277 -21.13 -13.31 32.43
N ASP A 278 -20.15 -14.18 32.64
CA ASP A 278 -18.81 -13.73 32.99
C ASP A 278 -18.20 -13.15 31.73
N GLN A 279 -18.12 -11.82 31.68
CA GLN A 279 -17.35 -11.16 30.62
C GLN A 279 -15.87 -11.45 30.87
N LEU A 280 -15.33 -12.41 30.12
CA LEU A 280 -13.90 -12.45 29.87
C LEU A 280 -13.57 -11.24 28.99
N SER A 281 -13.37 -10.09 29.62
CA SER A 281 -12.78 -8.94 28.94
C SER A 281 -11.31 -9.28 28.69
N PRO A 282 -10.89 -9.53 27.44
CA PRO A 282 -9.46 -9.65 27.19
C PRO A 282 -8.85 -8.31 27.60
N PRO A 283 -7.87 -8.29 28.54
CA PRO A 283 -7.22 -7.06 28.90
C PRO A 283 -6.54 -6.50 27.64
N GLU A 284 -6.77 -5.24 27.35
CA GLU A 284 -6.01 -4.43 26.37
C GLU A 284 -6.21 -4.75 24.88
N LEU A 285 -7.37 -5.28 24.45
CA LEU A 285 -7.64 -5.54 23.03
C LEU A 285 -7.42 -4.27 22.15
N ASN A 286 -7.75 -3.10 22.69
CA ASN A 286 -7.56 -1.84 21.99
C ASN A 286 -6.08 -1.50 21.78
N GLN A 287 -5.22 -1.73 22.77
CA GLN A 287 -3.78 -1.48 22.64
C GLN A 287 -3.13 -2.47 21.67
N GLN A 288 -3.55 -3.73 21.70
CA GLN A 288 -3.09 -4.74 20.76
C GLN A 288 -3.50 -4.40 19.32
N ASN A 289 -4.73 -3.95 19.11
CA ASN A 289 -5.19 -3.56 17.76
C ASN A 289 -4.42 -2.36 17.22
N VAL A 290 -4.12 -1.35 18.05
CA VAL A 290 -3.29 -0.21 17.66
C VAL A 290 -1.88 -0.68 17.31
N PHE A 291 -1.26 -1.53 18.16
CA PHE A 291 0.06 -2.08 17.90
C PHE A 291 0.13 -2.84 16.56
N TYR A 292 -0.83 -3.74 16.28
CA TYR A 292 -0.83 -4.49 15.02
C TYR A 292 -1.11 -3.60 13.81
N SER A 293 -1.91 -2.55 13.95
CA SER A 293 -2.16 -1.58 12.86
C SER A 293 -0.89 -0.82 12.50
N GLU A 294 -0.19 -0.27 13.50
CA GLU A 294 1.07 0.46 13.30
C GLU A 294 2.18 -0.46 12.77
N GLU A 295 2.25 -1.68 13.29
CA GLU A 295 3.25 -2.65 12.85
C GLU A 295 2.98 -3.14 11.42
N ALA A 296 1.71 -3.31 11.01
CA ALA A 296 1.34 -3.68 9.67
C ALA A 296 1.76 -2.59 8.67
N GLU A 297 1.44 -1.32 8.94
CA GLU A 297 1.89 -0.18 8.12
C GLU A 297 3.41 -0.17 7.99
N ARG A 298 4.14 -0.25 9.11
CA ARG A 298 5.60 -0.25 9.13
C ARG A 298 6.21 -1.40 8.33
N LYS A 299 5.66 -2.62 8.48
CA LYS A 299 6.14 -3.81 7.76
C LYS A 299 5.84 -3.75 6.27
N LEU A 300 4.71 -3.21 5.88
CA LEU A 300 4.37 -3.00 4.47
C LEU A 300 5.31 -2.00 3.82
N ILE A 301 5.60 -0.87 4.46
CA ILE A 301 6.57 0.11 3.99
C ILE A 301 7.95 -0.54 3.77
N VAL A 302 8.41 -1.34 4.74
CA VAL A 302 9.69 -2.08 4.64
C VAL A 302 9.66 -3.13 3.53
N ALA A 303 8.56 -3.89 3.41
CA ALA A 303 8.43 -4.94 2.39
C ALA A 303 8.48 -4.36 0.97
N HIS A 304 7.89 -3.18 0.75
CA HIS A 304 8.01 -2.46 -0.52
C HIS A 304 9.35 -1.74 -0.70
N SER A 305 10.21 -1.72 0.33
CA SER A 305 11.43 -0.91 0.36
C SER A 305 11.16 0.57 0.07
N ALA A 306 9.98 1.04 0.50
CA ALA A 306 9.55 2.41 0.30
C ALA A 306 10.22 3.34 1.33
N PRO A 307 10.69 4.53 0.95
CA PRO A 307 11.18 5.51 1.91
C PRO A 307 10.05 5.98 2.84
N PRO A 308 10.16 5.83 4.18
CA PRO A 308 9.06 6.18 5.09
C PRO A 308 8.59 7.62 4.95
N ILE A 309 9.51 8.55 4.68
CA ILE A 309 9.20 9.97 4.50
C ILE A 309 8.22 10.26 3.35
N LEU A 310 8.15 9.37 2.33
CA LEU A 310 7.27 9.53 1.18
C LEU A 310 5.96 8.75 1.33
N PHE A 311 5.88 7.77 2.25
CA PHE A 311 4.79 6.80 2.31
C PHE A 311 4.20 6.62 3.71
N ALA A 312 4.89 7.03 4.78
CA ALA A 312 4.34 6.93 6.12
C ALA A 312 3.16 7.90 6.30
N GLY A 313 2.08 7.41 6.89
CA GLY A 313 0.96 8.25 7.29
C GLY A 313 1.35 9.27 8.36
N SER A 314 0.43 10.17 8.68
CA SER A 314 0.61 11.29 9.62
C SER A 314 0.96 10.88 11.07
N ASN A 315 0.89 9.58 11.39
CA ASN A 315 1.17 9.04 12.73
C ASN A 315 2.66 8.75 13.00
N SER A 316 3.53 8.73 12.00
CA SER A 316 4.96 8.73 12.26
C SER A 316 5.33 10.12 12.78
N GLY A 317 5.62 10.24 14.07
CA GLY A 317 5.82 11.48 14.82
C GLY A 317 6.90 12.47 14.32
N SER A 318 7.37 12.30 13.10
CA SER A 318 8.02 13.29 12.26
C SER A 318 6.94 14.00 11.45
N GLY A 319 6.31 15.02 12.06
CA GLY A 319 5.43 15.92 11.35
C GLY A 319 6.08 16.42 10.05
N PHE A 320 5.30 16.94 9.13
CA PHE A 320 5.66 17.55 7.85
C PHE A 320 6.73 18.68 7.93
N SER A 321 7.59 18.67 8.92
CA SER A 321 8.77 19.53 9.03
C SER A 321 9.99 18.93 8.33
N SER A 322 9.81 17.90 7.51
CA SER A 322 10.89 17.39 6.69
C SER A 322 11.29 18.45 5.70
N ASN A 323 12.57 18.76 5.74
CA ASN A 323 13.22 19.70 4.84
C ASN A 323 12.95 19.26 3.39
N ALA A 324 12.59 20.16 2.48
CA ALA A 324 12.37 19.86 1.06
C ALA A 324 13.55 19.07 0.45
N ASP A 325 14.76 19.32 0.92
CA ASP A 325 15.97 18.60 0.53
C ASP A 325 15.93 17.11 0.92
N GLU A 326 15.38 16.76 2.07
CA GLU A 326 15.26 15.37 2.51
C GLU A 326 14.27 14.60 1.65
N ILE A 327 13.12 15.22 1.30
CA ILE A 327 12.15 14.65 0.37
C ILE A 327 12.78 14.46 -1.01
N ALA A 328 13.53 15.45 -1.51
CA ALA A 328 14.20 15.36 -2.81
C ALA A 328 15.27 14.25 -2.82
N VAL A 329 16.06 14.11 -1.76
CA VAL A 329 17.04 13.02 -1.63
C VAL A 329 16.36 11.65 -1.54
N ALA A 330 15.28 11.52 -0.77
CA ALA A 330 14.51 10.29 -0.66
C ALA A 330 13.90 9.90 -2.01
N THR A 331 13.33 10.88 -2.74
CA THR A 331 12.77 10.68 -4.08
C THR A 331 13.84 10.22 -5.07
N LYS A 332 15.01 10.87 -5.12
CA LYS A 332 16.15 10.44 -5.96
C LYS A 332 16.60 9.02 -5.60
N GLY A 333 16.61 8.69 -4.30
CA GLY A 333 16.91 7.35 -3.80
C GLY A 333 15.91 6.31 -4.29
N LEU A 334 14.60 6.60 -4.24
CA LEU A 334 13.51 5.77 -4.73
C LEU A 334 13.66 5.51 -6.23
N TYR A 335 13.85 6.56 -7.04
CA TYR A 335 14.05 6.43 -8.48
C TYR A 335 15.24 5.53 -8.81
N ARG A 336 16.40 5.79 -8.20
CA ARG A 336 17.63 5.02 -8.49
C ARG A 336 17.52 3.54 -8.12
N ARG A 337 16.90 3.23 -6.96
CA ARG A 337 16.90 1.87 -6.40
C ARG A 337 15.74 1.03 -6.90
N HIS A 338 14.59 1.63 -7.20
CA HIS A 338 13.34 0.90 -7.48
C HIS A 338 12.71 1.30 -8.81
N ILE A 339 12.44 2.58 -9.06
CA ILE A 339 11.67 3.01 -10.23
C ILE A 339 12.42 2.74 -11.53
N ASN A 340 13.69 3.17 -11.64
CA ASN A 340 14.46 2.96 -12.87
C ASN A 340 14.71 1.49 -13.18
N PRO A 341 15.03 0.59 -12.23
CA PRO A 341 15.07 -0.85 -12.48
C PRO A 341 13.74 -1.43 -12.97
N MET A 342 12.60 -1.01 -12.40
CA MET A 342 11.26 -1.45 -12.85
C MET A 342 11.00 -0.98 -14.28
N ARG A 343 11.19 0.32 -14.57
CA ARG A 343 11.11 0.87 -15.93
C ARG A 343 12.01 0.11 -16.90
N GLY A 344 13.23 -0.20 -16.49
CA GLY A 344 14.18 -0.95 -17.29
C GLY A 344 13.65 -2.30 -17.75
N VAL A 345 13.02 -3.08 -16.87
CA VAL A 345 12.44 -4.38 -17.24
C VAL A 345 11.23 -4.21 -18.15
N ILE A 346 10.33 -3.27 -17.85
CA ILE A 346 9.14 -3.00 -18.67
C ILE A 346 9.55 -2.53 -20.07
N LEU A 347 10.43 -1.54 -20.17
CA LEU A 347 10.91 -0.99 -21.43
C LEU A 347 11.67 -2.03 -22.25
N ASN A 348 12.51 -2.86 -21.62
CA ASN A 348 13.21 -3.94 -22.30
C ASN A 348 12.24 -4.98 -22.86
N GLY A 349 11.16 -5.28 -22.13
CA GLY A 349 10.11 -6.16 -22.60
C GLY A 349 9.40 -5.58 -23.84
N LEU A 350 8.90 -4.34 -23.74
CA LEU A 350 8.20 -3.68 -24.84
C LEU A 350 9.12 -3.43 -26.05
N ASN A 351 10.39 -3.12 -25.82
CA ASN A 351 11.38 -2.93 -26.88
C ASN A 351 11.58 -4.18 -27.75
N GLN A 352 11.28 -5.39 -27.27
CA GLN A 352 11.32 -6.59 -28.12
C GLN A 352 10.34 -6.45 -29.28
N VAL A 353 9.13 -5.90 -29.02
CA VAL A 353 8.11 -5.69 -30.06
C VAL A 353 8.44 -4.46 -30.90
N PHE A 354 8.78 -3.34 -30.26
CA PHE A 354 9.03 -2.08 -30.97
C PHE A 354 10.23 -2.15 -31.94
N LYS A 355 11.27 -2.93 -31.65
CA LYS A 355 12.39 -3.18 -32.57
C LYS A 355 11.95 -3.84 -33.86
N VAL A 356 10.91 -4.67 -33.84
CA VAL A 356 10.34 -5.30 -35.03
C VAL A 356 9.45 -4.33 -35.80
N ILE A 357 8.75 -3.44 -35.08
CA ILE A 357 7.92 -2.39 -35.69
C ILE A 357 8.82 -1.38 -36.44
N ASP A 358 9.70 -0.72 -35.68
CA ASP A 358 10.64 0.29 -36.16
C ASP A 358 11.81 0.41 -35.17
N SER A 359 12.99 0.06 -35.60
CA SER A 359 14.21 0.09 -34.78
C SER A 359 14.67 1.50 -34.39
N SER A 360 14.09 2.54 -34.99
CA SER A 360 14.39 3.94 -34.65
C SER A 360 13.68 4.38 -33.35
N ILE A 361 12.62 3.70 -32.94
CA ILE A 361 11.85 4.03 -31.73
C ILE A 361 12.70 3.77 -30.48
N LYS A 362 12.77 4.76 -29.60
CA LYS A 362 13.47 4.69 -28.31
C LYS A 362 12.47 4.96 -27.18
N LEU A 363 11.91 3.88 -26.65
CA LEU A 363 10.91 3.97 -25.57
C LEU A 363 11.51 4.55 -24.30
N ASP A 364 10.74 5.39 -23.63
CA ASP A 364 10.96 5.85 -22.26
C ASP A 364 9.63 6.19 -21.59
N PHE A 365 9.66 6.29 -20.26
CA PHE A 365 8.56 6.88 -19.50
C PHE A 365 8.91 8.33 -19.19
N LYS A 366 7.96 9.23 -19.48
CA LYS A 366 8.13 10.64 -19.22
C LYS A 366 7.95 10.90 -17.71
N ASP A 367 8.97 11.47 -17.07
CA ASP A 367 8.88 11.87 -15.67
C ASP A 367 7.91 13.04 -15.51
N TYR A 368 7.25 13.12 -14.35
CA TYR A 368 6.57 14.33 -13.95
C TYR A 368 7.56 15.48 -13.98
N LYS A 369 7.15 16.61 -14.53
CA LYS A 369 7.95 17.83 -14.40
C LYS A 369 8.10 18.08 -12.91
N GLU A 370 9.34 18.07 -12.42
CA GLU A 370 9.58 18.68 -11.12
C GLU A 370 9.03 20.10 -11.24
N GLU A 371 8.04 20.45 -10.45
CA GLU A 371 7.73 21.86 -10.18
C GLU A 371 8.89 22.44 -9.35
N THR A 372 10.06 22.49 -9.96
CA THR A 372 11.14 23.34 -9.56
C THR A 372 10.82 24.72 -10.14
N GLU A 373 9.90 25.33 -9.50
CA GLU A 373 9.81 26.79 -9.43
C GLU A 373 8.57 27.07 -8.60
N ILE A 374 8.70 27.07 -7.26
CA ILE A 374 8.16 28.22 -6.58
C ILE A 374 8.96 29.36 -7.19
N THR A 375 8.48 29.86 -8.32
CA THR A 375 8.86 31.17 -8.81
C THR A 375 8.58 32.12 -7.64
N THR A 376 9.61 32.45 -6.88
CA THR A 376 9.64 33.72 -6.19
C THR A 376 9.21 34.73 -7.25
N ALA A 377 7.96 35.19 -7.07
CA ALA A 377 7.40 36.25 -7.92
C ALA A 377 8.49 37.29 -8.13
N ASP A 378 8.75 37.53 -9.40
CA ASP A 378 9.66 38.52 -9.93
C ASP A 378 9.24 39.88 -9.36
N ASN A 379 9.73 40.22 -8.18
CA ASN A 379 9.76 41.58 -7.68
C ASN A 379 11.09 42.18 -8.15
N THR A 380 11.16 42.49 -9.42
CA THR A 380 12.16 43.41 -9.94
C THR A 380 11.86 44.83 -9.39
N GLY A 381 12.09 44.97 -8.11
CA GLY A 381 12.36 46.24 -7.48
C GLY A 381 13.86 46.32 -7.25
N THR A 382 14.56 46.93 -8.15
CA THR A 382 15.97 47.32 -7.99
C THR A 382 16.11 48.15 -6.72
N VAL A 383 16.50 47.48 -5.63
CA VAL A 383 17.07 48.16 -4.45
C VAL A 383 18.59 48.00 -4.57
N GLU A 384 19.26 49.08 -4.97
CA GLU A 384 20.70 49.16 -4.89
C GLU A 384 21.13 48.96 -3.45
N LEU A 385 21.81 47.83 -3.19
CA LEU A 385 22.49 47.56 -1.91
C LEU A 385 23.86 48.21 -1.92
N PRO A 386 24.25 48.91 -0.85
CA PRO A 386 25.58 49.47 -0.76
C PRO A 386 26.62 48.35 -0.65
N THR A 387 27.55 48.36 -1.57
CA THR A 387 28.75 47.56 -1.66
C THR A 387 29.65 47.83 -0.44
N ASN A 388 29.79 46.79 0.45
CA ASN A 388 31.04 46.52 1.19
C ASN A 388 30.84 45.35 2.14
N ALA A 389 31.30 44.21 1.73
CA ALA A 389 31.95 43.08 2.38
C ALA A 389 31.68 41.81 1.58
N SER A 390 32.73 41.21 1.04
CA SER A 390 32.68 39.97 0.28
C SER A 390 32.37 38.80 1.23
N LEU A 391 31.08 38.54 1.46
CA LEU A 391 30.62 37.28 2.01
C LEU A 391 30.45 36.30 0.84
N ASP A 392 31.01 35.11 1.01
CA ASP A 392 30.93 34.02 0.03
C ASP A 392 29.45 33.76 -0.33
N SER A 393 29.09 33.59 -1.60
CA SER A 393 27.71 33.41 -2.07
C SER A 393 26.97 32.25 -1.37
N LYS A 394 27.72 31.23 -0.94
CA LYS A 394 27.20 30.10 -0.15
C LYS A 394 26.73 30.47 1.25
N THR A 395 27.33 31.46 1.87
CA THR A 395 26.95 31.94 3.21
C THR A 395 25.68 32.80 3.14
N LEU A 396 25.53 33.58 2.07
CA LEU A 396 24.30 34.36 1.83
C LEU A 396 23.10 33.47 1.53
N ASP A 397 23.29 32.39 0.75
CA ASP A 397 22.23 31.42 0.46
C ASP A 397 21.81 30.65 1.73
N ALA A 398 22.78 30.25 2.59
CA ALA A 398 22.50 29.58 3.85
C ALA A 398 21.71 30.47 4.82
N GLN A 399 22.08 31.75 4.91
CA GLN A 399 21.39 32.74 5.74
C GLN A 399 19.98 33.04 5.24
N ALA A 400 19.77 33.09 3.91
CA ALA A 400 18.47 33.29 3.29
C ALA A 400 17.53 32.09 3.54
N GLN A 401 18.06 30.87 3.43
CA GLN A 401 17.32 29.66 3.76
C GLN A 401 16.95 29.56 5.23
N LEU A 402 17.88 29.94 6.14
CA LEU A 402 17.61 29.95 7.58
C LEU A 402 16.50 30.96 7.95
N LYS A 403 16.50 32.15 7.35
CA LYS A 403 15.47 33.18 7.54
C LYS A 403 14.08 32.74 7.09
N GLY A 404 14.01 31.96 6.03
CA GLY A 404 12.74 31.50 5.42
C GLY A 404 12.20 30.18 6.01
N SER A 405 12.99 29.46 6.82
CA SER A 405 12.58 28.17 7.38
C SER A 405 11.79 28.33 8.68
N VAL A 406 10.83 27.41 8.93
CA VAL A 406 10.08 27.38 10.19
C VAL A 406 11.00 27.21 11.39
N GLY A 407 12.04 26.37 11.27
CA GLY A 407 13.06 26.19 12.30
C GLY A 407 13.90 27.46 12.53
N GLY A 408 14.21 28.22 11.49
CA GLY A 408 14.90 29.49 11.60
C GLY A 408 14.07 30.56 12.31
N VAL A 409 12.78 30.65 12.04
CA VAL A 409 11.88 31.56 12.76
C VAL A 409 11.74 31.16 14.22
N GLN A 410 11.68 29.87 14.52
CA GLN A 410 11.61 29.36 15.90
C GLN A 410 12.90 29.67 16.68
N SER A 411 14.06 29.43 16.07
CA SER A 411 15.35 29.78 16.69
C SER A 411 15.52 31.28 16.91
N LEU A 412 14.99 32.11 16.03
CA LEU A 412 14.95 33.53 16.18
C LEU A 412 14.10 33.98 17.38
N LEU A 413 12.91 33.35 17.55
CA LEU A 413 12.05 33.58 18.71
C LEU A 413 12.71 33.10 20.01
N GLU A 414 13.48 31.99 19.98
CA GLU A 414 14.23 31.52 21.13
C GLU A 414 15.36 32.46 21.53
N VAL A 415 16.09 33.06 20.59
CA VAL A 415 17.07 34.11 20.86
C VAL A 415 16.40 35.31 21.53
N GLN A 416 15.24 35.74 20.99
CA GLN A 416 14.48 36.85 21.59
C GLN A 416 13.98 36.51 22.99
N ALA A 417 13.47 35.30 23.19
CA ALA A 417 13.00 34.81 24.50
C ALA A 417 14.16 34.73 25.53
N SER A 418 15.34 34.24 25.13
CA SER A 418 16.53 34.17 25.96
C SER A 418 17.03 35.55 26.38
N TYR A 419 16.94 36.53 25.48
CA TYR A 419 17.25 37.91 25.78
C TYR A 419 16.26 38.50 26.80
N VAL A 420 14.97 38.32 26.57
CA VAL A 420 13.89 38.79 27.48
C VAL A 420 14.04 38.13 28.87
N ALA A 421 14.40 36.85 28.92
CA ALA A 421 14.62 36.08 30.14
C ALA A 421 15.91 36.46 30.86
N GLY A 422 16.78 37.32 30.28
CA GLY A 422 18.04 37.72 30.85
C GLY A 422 19.15 36.66 30.83
N THR A 423 18.95 35.55 30.12
CA THR A 423 19.93 34.47 29.98
C THR A 423 21.00 34.79 28.93
N THR A 424 20.65 35.64 27.95
CA THR A 424 21.54 36.09 26.88
C THR A 424 21.72 37.63 26.97
N SER A 425 22.95 38.11 26.93
CA SER A 425 23.19 39.58 26.94
C SER A 425 22.73 40.19 25.61
N TYR A 426 22.40 41.49 25.65
CA TYR A 426 21.98 42.25 24.45
C TYR A 426 22.98 42.16 23.31
N GLU A 427 24.27 42.39 23.61
CA GLU A 427 25.34 42.34 22.58
C GLU A 427 25.55 40.91 22.03
N SER A 428 25.36 39.87 22.89
CA SER A 428 25.42 38.48 22.42
C SER A 428 24.26 38.13 21.54
N ALA A 429 23.04 38.58 21.87
CA ALA A 429 21.87 38.37 21.02
C ALA A 429 22.00 39.07 19.66
N ILE A 430 22.52 40.29 19.64
CA ILE A 430 22.84 41.02 18.37
C ILE A 430 23.88 40.23 17.55
N ALA A 431 24.94 39.75 18.19
CA ALA A 431 26.00 39.01 17.51
C ALA A 431 25.48 37.69 16.91
N ILE A 432 24.55 36.97 17.58
CA ILE A 432 23.89 35.77 17.07
C ILE A 432 23.04 36.11 15.86
N LEU A 433 22.24 37.18 15.93
CA LEU A 433 21.40 37.62 14.83
C LEU A 433 22.18 38.09 13.60
N ASP A 434 23.35 38.72 13.82
CA ASP A 434 24.22 39.13 12.74
C ASP A 434 24.99 37.96 12.12
N LEU A 435 25.70 37.17 12.93
CA LEU A 435 26.58 36.10 12.44
C LEU A 435 25.80 34.88 11.87
N ILE A 436 24.74 34.47 12.53
CA ILE A 436 23.99 33.27 12.14
C ILE A 436 22.89 33.60 11.17
N PHE A 437 22.07 34.60 11.45
CA PHE A 437 20.94 34.98 10.63
C PHE A 437 21.23 36.06 9.60
N GLY A 438 22.39 36.70 9.65
CA GLY A 438 22.79 37.75 8.72
C GLY A 438 21.88 38.99 8.76
N PHE A 439 21.32 39.33 9.94
CA PHE A 439 20.63 40.60 10.14
C PHE A 439 21.66 41.70 10.41
N ASN A 440 21.52 42.83 9.77
CA ASN A 440 22.34 43.98 10.14
C ASN A 440 21.92 44.49 11.52
N ARG A 441 22.84 45.30 12.15
CA ARG A 441 22.63 45.79 13.52
C ARG A 441 21.30 46.54 13.70
N GLU A 442 20.83 47.27 12.71
CA GLU A 442 19.55 48.01 12.78
C GLU A 442 18.33 47.05 12.77
N GLN A 443 18.41 45.99 11.98
CA GLN A 443 17.39 44.93 11.94
C GLN A 443 17.39 44.13 13.24
N ALA A 444 18.52 43.75 13.77
CA ALA A 444 18.66 43.06 15.03
C ALA A 444 18.11 43.91 16.21
N VAL A 445 18.38 45.18 16.24
CA VAL A 445 17.84 46.13 17.23
C VAL A 445 16.33 46.25 17.13
N ARG A 446 15.76 46.26 15.90
CA ARG A 446 14.28 46.24 15.71
C ARG A 446 13.64 44.98 16.22
N LEU A 447 14.30 43.82 16.07
CA LEU A 447 13.81 42.53 16.53
C LEU A 447 13.91 42.37 18.07
N LEU A 448 14.96 42.80 18.69
CA LEU A 448 15.21 42.68 20.13
C LEU A 448 14.59 43.82 20.96
N GLY A 449 14.29 44.94 20.34
CA GLY A 449 13.89 46.15 21.03
C GLY A 449 15.06 46.95 21.59
N ASN A 450 14.78 48.16 22.09
CA ASN A 450 15.83 49.04 22.66
C ASN A 450 16.12 48.62 24.12
N PRO A 451 17.38 48.40 24.55
CA PRO A 451 17.73 47.96 25.90
C PRO A 451 17.20 48.89 27.01
N ASP A 452 17.07 50.18 26.72
CA ASP A 452 16.59 51.19 27.70
C ASP A 452 15.10 51.09 28.04
N LYS A 453 14.28 50.36 27.25
CA LYS A 453 12.85 50.17 27.49
C LYS A 453 12.49 48.89 28.23
N THR A 454 13.36 47.89 28.18
CA THR A 454 13.11 46.58 28.81
C THR A 454 13.37 46.60 30.30
N ALA A 455 14.24 47.52 30.79
CA ALA A 455 14.54 47.68 32.21
C ALA A 455 13.40 48.33 33.01
N GLN A 456 12.39 48.92 32.36
CA GLN A 456 11.26 49.57 33.05
C GLN A 456 10.04 48.62 33.27
N ILE A 457 10.04 47.43 32.71
CA ILE A 457 8.94 46.46 32.87
C ILE A 457 9.18 45.54 34.07
N THR A 458 10.45 45.41 34.55
CA THR A 458 10.79 44.50 35.65
C THR A 458 10.68 45.17 37.04
N THR A 459 10.33 46.46 37.12
CA THR A 459 10.16 47.18 38.39
C THR A 459 8.70 47.47 38.78
N ALA A 460 7.74 46.88 38.06
CA ALA A 460 6.29 47.02 38.31
C ALA A 460 5.60 45.67 38.54
N GLN A 461 6.18 44.83 39.40
CA GLN A 461 5.47 43.71 40.07
C GLN A 461 5.87 43.65 41.52
#